data_70c7370f4ca717914fba1a38d1a59cff
#
_entry.id   70c7370f4ca717914fba1a38d1a59cff
#
_cell.length_a   1.000
_cell.length_b   1.000
_cell.length_c   1.000
_cell.angle_alpha   90.00
_cell.angle_beta   90.00
_cell.angle_gamma   90.00
#
_symmetry.space_group_name_H-M   'P 1'
#
loop_
_entity.id
_entity.type
_entity.pdbx_description
1 polymer ?
#
loop_
_entity_poly.entity_id
_entity_poly.type
_entity_poly.pdbx_seq_one_letter_code
_entity_poly.pdbx_strand_id
1 'polypeptide(L)'
;VVVNTCSFIQSATEESIEAVFDAAGMPNVAAGAPLIVAGCMPARYGEDLADELVEARAFVPCSREDDIAAIVADALGVDAPGGGAAASVTLSASGGAAEVEGSRAALAALPAAPFAYVKISDGCDRFCTYCTIPYIRGRYRSFPLDDVRADVAAQVAAGAREIVLIAQDTGRWGADFDEPSSLAALVAALAEEFPQTWF
;
A
#
# COMPACT_ATOMS: atom_id res chain seq x y z
N VAL A 1 11.60 4.68 -9.67
CA VAL A 1 10.13 4.71 -9.91
C VAL A 1 9.53 3.46 -9.30
N VAL A 2 8.38 3.60 -8.62
CA VAL A 2 7.60 2.46 -8.11
C VAL A 2 6.25 2.47 -8.79
N VAL A 3 5.89 1.33 -9.40
CA VAL A 3 4.56 1.12 -10.00
C VAL A 3 3.79 0.13 -9.13
N ASN A 4 2.73 0.59 -8.48
CA ASN A 4 1.84 -0.28 -7.71
C ASN A 4 0.78 -0.87 -8.66
N THR A 5 0.72 -2.18 -8.73
CA THR A 5 -0.02 -2.92 -9.74
C THR A 5 -1.23 -3.66 -9.17
N CYS A 6 -2.28 -3.78 -9.96
CA CYS A 6 -3.44 -4.61 -9.70
C CYS A 6 -3.47 -5.79 -10.68
N SER A 7 -3.91 -6.96 -10.21
CA SER A 7 -4.01 -8.17 -11.03
C SER A 7 -5.18 -9.08 -10.62
N PHE A 8 -6.27 -8.52 -10.11
CA PHE A 8 -7.46 -9.28 -9.75
C PHE A 8 -8.27 -9.69 -10.98
N ILE A 9 -8.39 -8.80 -11.96
CA ILE A 9 -9.08 -9.02 -13.23
C ILE A 9 -8.13 -8.74 -14.38
N GLN A 10 -8.44 -9.31 -15.54
CA GLN A 10 -7.56 -9.22 -16.70
C GLN A 10 -7.30 -7.77 -17.15
N SER A 11 -8.33 -6.95 -17.21
CA SER A 11 -8.19 -5.55 -17.61
C SER A 11 -7.25 -4.75 -16.68
N ALA A 12 -7.28 -5.03 -15.37
CA ALA A 12 -6.35 -4.40 -14.43
C ALA A 12 -4.92 -4.91 -14.60
N THR A 13 -4.74 -6.17 -15.01
CA THR A 13 -3.43 -6.71 -15.35
C THR A 13 -2.86 -6.03 -16.60
N GLU A 14 -3.68 -5.88 -17.65
CA GLU A 14 -3.30 -5.21 -18.89
C GLU A 14 -2.91 -3.75 -18.65
N GLU A 15 -3.73 -3.00 -17.89
CA GLU A 15 -3.43 -1.62 -17.48
C GLU A 15 -2.13 -1.53 -16.67
N SER A 16 -1.91 -2.48 -15.76
CA SER A 16 -0.69 -2.52 -14.97
C SER A 16 0.56 -2.78 -15.81
N ILE A 17 0.47 -3.65 -16.80
CA ILE A 17 1.57 -3.90 -17.76
C ILE A 17 1.87 -2.64 -18.59
N GLU A 18 0.84 -1.97 -19.10
CA GLU A 18 1.00 -0.70 -19.82
C GLU A 18 1.68 0.35 -18.94
N ALA A 19 1.24 0.49 -17.69
CA ALA A 19 1.86 1.42 -16.72
C ALA A 19 3.33 1.11 -16.44
N VAL A 20 3.72 -0.17 -16.41
CA VAL A 20 5.13 -0.58 -16.26
C VAL A 20 5.95 -0.19 -17.48
N PHE A 21 5.45 -0.41 -18.69
CA PHE A 21 6.14 0.00 -19.92
C PHE A 21 6.23 1.52 -20.07
N ASP A 22 5.17 2.24 -19.71
CA ASP A 22 5.19 3.71 -19.70
C ASP A 22 6.26 4.23 -18.71
N ALA A 23 6.32 3.62 -17.52
CA ALA A 23 7.32 3.96 -16.51
C ALA A 23 8.75 3.62 -16.97
N ALA A 24 8.95 2.51 -17.69
CA ALA A 24 10.23 2.13 -18.26
C ALA A 24 10.70 3.14 -19.33
N GLY A 25 9.77 3.76 -20.07
CA GLY A 25 10.04 4.81 -21.04
C GLY A 25 10.34 6.19 -20.43
N MET A 26 10.19 6.38 -19.12
CA MET A 26 10.49 7.66 -18.48
C MET A 26 11.99 8.00 -18.59
N PRO A 27 12.36 9.30 -18.82
CA PRO A 27 13.74 9.70 -19.03
C PRO A 27 14.69 9.32 -17.89
N ASN A 28 14.23 9.38 -16.65
CA ASN A 28 15.01 9.00 -15.47
C ASN A 28 15.26 7.48 -15.37
N VAL A 29 14.28 6.66 -15.74
CA VAL A 29 14.43 5.18 -15.79
C VAL A 29 15.33 4.79 -16.94
N ALA A 30 15.16 5.38 -18.12
CA ALA A 30 16.04 5.19 -19.26
C ALA A 30 17.49 5.64 -18.96
N ALA A 31 17.68 6.59 -18.03
CA ALA A 31 18.98 7.03 -17.55
C ALA A 31 19.55 6.15 -16.41
N GLY A 32 18.86 5.06 -16.01
CA GLY A 32 19.33 4.08 -15.05
C GLY A 32 18.71 4.16 -13.64
N ALA A 33 17.67 4.98 -13.45
CA ALA A 33 16.93 4.94 -12.18
C ALA A 33 16.16 3.60 -12.06
N PRO A 34 16.14 2.96 -10.87
CA PRO A 34 15.48 1.68 -10.71
C PRO A 34 13.96 1.79 -10.92
N LEU A 35 13.40 0.83 -11.67
CA LEU A 35 11.98 0.60 -11.78
C LEU A 35 11.61 -0.58 -10.87
N ILE A 36 10.64 -0.39 -9.98
CA ILE A 36 10.18 -1.38 -9.02
C ILE A 36 8.71 -1.62 -9.27
N VAL A 37 8.32 -2.89 -9.45
CA VAL A 37 6.93 -3.31 -9.63
C VAL A 37 6.43 -3.90 -8.32
N ALA A 38 5.39 -3.30 -7.73
CA ALA A 38 4.83 -3.70 -6.44
C ALA A 38 3.36 -4.13 -6.58
N GLY A 39 2.84 -4.81 -5.57
CA GLY A 39 1.41 -5.09 -5.45
C GLY A 39 0.97 -6.48 -5.88
N CYS A 40 -0.21 -6.53 -6.51
CA CYS A 40 -0.89 -7.81 -6.81
C CYS A 40 -0.25 -8.58 -7.95
N MET A 41 0.36 -7.91 -8.92
CA MET A 41 0.96 -8.59 -10.07
C MET A 41 2.17 -9.45 -9.66
N PRO A 42 3.17 -8.93 -8.90
CA PRO A 42 4.23 -9.78 -8.36
C PRO A 42 3.75 -10.91 -7.45
N ALA A 43 2.68 -10.65 -6.67
CA ALA A 43 2.11 -11.67 -5.81
C ALA A 43 1.43 -12.81 -6.59
N ARG A 44 0.87 -12.53 -7.78
CA ARG A 44 0.14 -13.49 -8.61
C ARG A 44 1.04 -14.31 -9.52
N TYR A 45 2.03 -13.68 -10.14
CA TYR A 45 2.83 -14.29 -11.19
C TYR A 45 4.23 -14.71 -10.72
N GLY A 46 4.68 -14.25 -9.54
CA GLY A 46 5.91 -14.71 -8.92
C GLY A 46 7.16 -14.47 -9.80
N GLU A 47 8.00 -15.52 -9.88
CA GLU A 47 9.27 -15.46 -10.62
C GLU A 47 9.09 -15.37 -12.14
N ASP A 48 7.99 -15.89 -12.69
CA ASP A 48 7.71 -15.82 -14.13
C ASP A 48 7.64 -14.36 -14.63
N LEU A 49 7.23 -13.43 -13.76
CA LEU A 49 7.14 -12.02 -14.09
C LEU A 49 8.51 -11.38 -14.34
N ALA A 50 9.56 -11.86 -13.68
CA ALA A 50 10.91 -11.32 -13.83
C ALA A 50 11.51 -11.63 -15.19
N ASP A 51 11.12 -12.73 -15.81
CA ASP A 51 11.56 -13.13 -17.13
C ASP A 51 10.87 -12.33 -18.24
N GLU A 52 9.64 -11.86 -17.99
CA GLU A 52 8.80 -11.13 -18.94
C GLU A 52 8.96 -9.61 -18.84
N LEU A 53 9.21 -9.06 -17.66
CA LEU A 53 9.36 -7.62 -17.41
C LEU A 53 10.81 -7.29 -17.03
N VAL A 54 11.71 -7.45 -17.97
CA VAL A 54 13.17 -7.27 -17.79
C VAL A 54 13.58 -5.83 -17.45
N GLU A 55 12.70 -4.86 -17.69
CA GLU A 55 12.88 -3.44 -17.36
C GLU A 55 12.82 -3.19 -15.85
N ALA A 56 12.16 -4.07 -15.10
CA ALA A 56 12.01 -3.91 -13.67
C ALA A 56 13.24 -4.42 -12.91
N ARG A 57 13.73 -3.60 -11.98
CA ARG A 57 14.86 -3.93 -11.11
C ARG A 57 14.47 -4.84 -9.95
N ALA A 58 13.22 -4.73 -9.45
CA ALA A 58 12.72 -5.51 -8.34
C ALA A 58 11.20 -5.69 -8.41
N PHE A 59 10.74 -6.80 -7.83
CA PHE A 59 9.33 -7.16 -7.71
C PHE A 59 8.97 -7.33 -6.24
N VAL A 60 7.92 -6.61 -5.80
CA VAL A 60 7.50 -6.56 -4.40
C VAL A 60 6.06 -7.08 -4.29
N PRO A 61 5.87 -8.34 -3.91
CA PRO A 61 4.52 -8.87 -3.71
C PRO A 61 3.82 -8.22 -2.52
N CYS A 62 2.49 -8.31 -2.47
CA CYS A 62 1.66 -7.74 -1.40
C CYS A 62 2.11 -8.16 0.02
N SER A 63 2.67 -9.34 0.18
CA SER A 63 3.19 -9.83 1.47
C SER A 63 4.44 -9.10 1.96
N ARG A 64 5.06 -8.26 1.12
CA ARG A 64 6.28 -7.50 1.40
C ARG A 64 6.11 -6.00 1.18
N GLU A 65 4.87 -5.52 1.09
CA GLU A 65 4.57 -4.09 0.92
C GLU A 65 5.15 -3.24 2.06
N ASP A 66 5.19 -3.77 3.27
CA ASP A 66 5.76 -3.09 4.45
C ASP A 66 7.29 -2.88 4.33
N ASP A 67 7.98 -3.69 3.52
CA ASP A 67 9.41 -3.59 3.26
C ASP A 67 9.76 -2.59 2.14
N ILE A 68 8.78 -1.98 1.48
CA ILE A 68 8.98 -1.21 0.24
C ILE A 68 10.06 -0.12 0.39
N ALA A 69 10.12 0.56 1.53
CA ALA A 69 11.11 1.59 1.79
C ALA A 69 12.54 1.04 1.81
N ALA A 70 12.75 -0.12 2.43
CA ALA A 70 14.03 -0.81 2.48
C ALA A 70 14.44 -1.32 1.09
N ILE A 71 13.50 -1.89 0.33
CA ILE A 71 13.74 -2.38 -1.02
C ILE A 71 14.10 -1.25 -1.98
N VAL A 72 13.42 -0.10 -1.87
CA VAL A 72 13.74 1.10 -2.66
C VAL A 72 15.13 1.63 -2.29
N ALA A 73 15.48 1.68 -1.00
CA ALA A 73 16.78 2.13 -0.54
C ALA A 73 17.92 1.23 -1.07
N ASP A 74 17.74 -0.10 -1.00
CA ASP A 74 18.68 -1.09 -1.56
C ASP A 74 18.85 -0.91 -3.07
N ALA A 75 17.73 -0.76 -3.81
CA ALA A 75 17.77 -0.55 -5.25
C ALA A 75 18.47 0.76 -5.67
N LEU A 76 18.47 1.77 -4.79
CA LEU A 76 19.16 3.05 -4.98
C LEU A 76 20.61 3.02 -4.46
N GLY A 77 21.02 1.99 -3.72
CA GLY A 77 22.33 1.91 -3.08
C GLY A 77 22.52 2.94 -1.95
N VAL A 78 21.44 3.27 -1.22
CA VAL A 78 21.44 4.18 -0.08
C VAL A 78 20.97 3.45 1.18
N ASP A 79 21.37 3.95 2.36
CA ASP A 79 20.92 3.38 3.63
C ASP A 79 19.40 3.56 3.78
N ALA A 80 18.72 2.49 4.18
CA ALA A 80 17.29 2.56 4.47
C ALA A 80 17.05 3.50 5.67
N PRO A 81 16.02 4.35 5.63
CA PRO A 81 15.63 5.13 6.79
C PRO A 81 15.28 4.17 7.94
N GLY A 82 15.91 4.36 9.10
CA GLY A 82 15.79 3.47 10.27
C GLY A 82 14.31 3.23 10.62
N GLY A 83 13.96 1.97 10.82
CA GLY A 83 12.60 1.54 11.09
C GLY A 83 12.03 2.19 12.35
N GLY A 84 10.94 2.87 12.19
CA GLY A 84 10.13 3.47 13.25
C GLY A 84 9.38 4.68 12.73
N ALA A 85 8.04 4.58 12.64
CA ALA A 85 7.07 5.58 12.23
C ALA A 85 7.26 6.11 10.80
N ALA A 86 6.21 6.02 9.99
CA ALA A 86 6.00 6.55 8.64
C ALA A 86 7.14 7.45 8.12
N ALA A 87 8.25 6.85 7.71
CA ALA A 87 9.34 7.59 7.10
C ALA A 87 8.83 8.11 5.76
N SER A 88 8.54 9.39 5.69
CA SER A 88 8.37 10.05 4.40
C SER A 88 9.69 9.89 3.66
N VAL A 89 9.74 8.96 2.71
CA VAL A 89 10.89 8.79 1.84
C VAL A 89 11.05 10.08 1.04
N THR A 90 12.00 10.91 1.46
CA THR A 90 12.39 12.09 0.68
C THR A 90 13.29 11.57 -0.42
N LEU A 91 12.71 11.26 -1.58
CA LEU A 91 13.45 10.97 -2.79
C LEU A 91 14.15 12.26 -3.24
N SER A 92 15.40 12.46 -2.85
CA SER A 92 16.26 13.46 -3.46
C SER A 92 16.76 12.89 -4.78
N ALA A 93 16.01 13.10 -5.86
CA ALA A 93 16.52 12.83 -7.20
C ALA A 93 17.60 13.86 -7.51
N SER A 94 18.82 13.43 -7.70
CA SER A 94 19.88 14.23 -8.32
C SER A 94 19.56 14.38 -9.82
N GLY A 95 18.71 15.35 -10.14
CA GLY A 95 18.30 15.67 -11.50
C GLY A 95 16.88 16.26 -11.47
N GLY A 96 16.76 17.58 -11.31
CA GLY A 96 15.48 18.29 -11.36
C GLY A 96 14.82 18.57 -10.01
N ALA A 97 15.58 19.00 -9.02
CA ALA A 97 15.07 19.37 -7.69
C ALA A 97 13.93 20.41 -7.72
N ALA A 98 13.87 21.24 -8.75
CA ALA A 98 12.85 22.30 -8.87
C ALA A 98 11.42 21.77 -9.21
N GLU A 99 11.31 20.71 -10.01
CA GLU A 99 9.98 20.14 -10.35
C GLU A 99 9.39 19.29 -9.22
N VAL A 100 10.26 18.61 -8.46
CA VAL A 100 9.83 17.79 -7.30
C VAL A 100 9.41 18.68 -6.13
N GLU A 101 10.11 19.78 -5.92
CA GLU A 101 9.76 20.77 -4.88
C GLU A 101 8.43 21.48 -5.18
N GLY A 102 8.18 21.82 -6.43
CA GLY A 102 6.90 22.38 -6.90
C GLY A 102 5.74 21.41 -6.72
N SER A 103 5.92 20.13 -7.05
CA SER A 103 4.91 19.10 -6.87
C SER A 103 4.63 18.81 -5.38
N ARG A 104 5.66 18.86 -4.53
CA ARG A 104 5.50 18.65 -3.08
C ARG A 104 4.82 19.83 -2.40
N ALA A 105 5.14 21.06 -2.81
CA ALA A 105 4.44 22.26 -2.35
C ALA A 105 2.99 22.30 -2.82
N ALA A 106 2.72 21.85 -4.05
CA ALA A 106 1.36 21.74 -4.59
C ALA A 106 0.55 20.64 -3.87
N LEU A 107 1.15 19.47 -3.55
CA LEU A 107 0.50 18.43 -2.74
C LEU A 107 0.24 18.90 -1.30
N ALA A 108 1.18 19.61 -0.70
CA ALA A 108 1.03 20.17 0.66
C ALA A 108 0.01 21.31 0.72
N ALA A 109 -0.27 21.97 -0.42
CA ALA A 109 -1.27 23.02 -0.54
C ALA A 109 -2.68 22.48 -0.85
N LEU A 110 -2.82 21.18 -1.18
CA LEU A 110 -4.14 20.58 -1.30
C LEU A 110 -4.78 20.52 0.09
N PRO A 111 -6.06 20.89 0.24
CA PRO A 111 -6.75 20.69 1.49
C PRO A 111 -6.67 19.20 1.85
N ALA A 112 -6.36 18.90 3.12
CA ALA A 112 -6.39 17.53 3.62
C ALA A 112 -7.73 16.90 3.23
N ALA A 113 -7.69 15.70 2.66
CA ALA A 113 -8.93 15.00 2.31
C ALA A 113 -9.78 14.87 3.58
N PRO A 114 -11.07 15.20 3.54
CA PRO A 114 -11.93 15.11 4.72
C PRO A 114 -12.11 13.65 5.20
N PHE A 115 -11.70 12.69 4.40
CA PHE A 115 -11.77 11.26 4.70
C PHE A 115 -10.43 10.55 4.45
N ALA A 116 -10.23 9.42 5.12
CA ALA A 116 -9.09 8.54 4.91
C ALA A 116 -9.52 7.07 4.98
N TYR A 117 -8.73 6.21 4.32
CA TYR A 117 -8.90 4.76 4.40
C TYR A 117 -7.95 4.19 5.46
N VAL A 118 -8.48 3.32 6.32
CA VAL A 118 -7.69 2.55 7.28
C VAL A 118 -7.96 1.07 7.07
N LYS A 119 -6.90 0.32 6.78
CA LYS A 119 -6.97 -1.12 6.56
C LYS A 119 -7.02 -1.84 7.91
N ILE A 120 -8.04 -2.67 8.11
CA ILE A 120 -8.26 -3.37 9.39
C ILE A 120 -7.92 -4.85 9.34
N SER A 121 -7.79 -5.42 8.15
CA SER A 121 -7.36 -6.81 7.93
C SER A 121 -6.83 -6.98 6.51
N ASP A 122 -6.14 -8.10 6.25
CA ASP A 122 -5.66 -8.48 4.93
C ASP A 122 -5.94 -9.94 4.63
N GLY A 123 -5.99 -10.30 3.33
CA GLY A 123 -6.27 -11.64 2.88
C GLY A 123 -7.74 -12.06 3.01
N CYS A 124 -8.04 -13.28 2.56
CA CYS A 124 -9.39 -13.83 2.61
C CYS A 124 -9.38 -15.36 2.53
N ASP A 125 -10.17 -16.02 3.39
CA ASP A 125 -10.31 -17.48 3.45
C ASP A 125 -11.63 -17.99 2.83
N ARG A 126 -12.36 -17.17 2.07
CA ARG A 126 -13.66 -17.56 1.49
C ARG A 126 -13.53 -18.52 0.31
N PHE A 127 -12.39 -18.47 -0.41
CA PHE A 127 -12.13 -19.33 -1.57
C PHE A 127 -13.29 -19.40 -2.57
N CYS A 128 -13.95 -18.27 -2.84
CA CYS A 128 -15.00 -18.18 -3.85
C CYS A 128 -14.44 -18.62 -5.21
N THR A 129 -15.23 -19.39 -5.98
CA THR A 129 -14.78 -20.06 -7.22
C THR A 129 -14.24 -19.14 -8.30
N TYR A 130 -14.61 -17.87 -8.28
CA TYR A 130 -14.21 -16.84 -9.24
C TYR A 130 -13.14 -15.87 -8.70
N CYS A 131 -12.68 -16.04 -7.44
CA CYS A 131 -11.89 -15.05 -6.74
C CYS A 131 -10.44 -15.49 -6.56
N THR A 132 -9.51 -14.62 -6.93
CA THR A 132 -8.06 -14.87 -6.81
C THR A 132 -7.45 -14.28 -5.53
N ILE A 133 -8.23 -13.56 -4.70
CA ILE A 133 -7.73 -12.89 -3.49
C ILE A 133 -6.95 -13.84 -2.56
N PRO A 134 -7.43 -15.05 -2.21
CA PRO A 134 -6.70 -15.95 -1.33
C PRO A 134 -5.30 -16.34 -1.85
N TYR A 135 -5.11 -16.34 -3.16
CA TYR A 135 -3.86 -16.69 -3.81
C TYR A 135 -2.90 -15.50 -3.95
N ILE A 136 -3.45 -14.28 -4.00
CA ILE A 136 -2.67 -13.03 -4.17
C ILE A 136 -2.32 -12.42 -2.81
N ARG A 137 -3.33 -12.29 -1.92
CA ARG A 137 -3.20 -11.64 -0.60
C ARG A 137 -2.98 -12.64 0.54
N GLY A 138 -3.13 -13.94 0.26
CA GLY A 138 -2.96 -14.98 1.25
C GLY A 138 -4.15 -15.14 2.21
N ARG A 139 -3.87 -15.84 3.32
CA ARG A 139 -4.84 -16.13 4.37
C ARG A 139 -5.33 -14.86 5.06
N TYR A 140 -6.58 -14.92 5.53
CA TYR A 140 -7.16 -13.85 6.32
C TYR A 140 -6.37 -13.57 7.60
N ARG A 141 -6.10 -12.30 7.88
CA ARG A 141 -5.43 -11.84 9.08
C ARG A 141 -5.99 -10.48 9.51
N SER A 142 -6.57 -10.42 10.70
CA SER A 142 -6.98 -9.16 11.34
C SER A 142 -5.76 -8.39 11.84
N PHE A 143 -5.79 -7.07 11.74
CA PHE A 143 -4.81 -6.22 12.40
C PHE A 143 -5.25 -5.97 13.85
N PRO A 144 -4.32 -6.00 14.81
CA PRO A 144 -4.62 -5.72 16.22
C PRO A 144 -5.30 -4.37 16.41
N LEU A 145 -6.17 -4.26 17.42
CA LEU A 145 -6.88 -3.03 17.72
C LEU A 145 -5.92 -1.84 17.91
N ASP A 146 -4.78 -2.06 18.57
CA ASP A 146 -3.83 -0.98 18.84
C ASP A 146 -3.15 -0.45 17.57
N ASP A 147 -2.88 -1.32 16.58
CA ASP A 147 -2.35 -0.92 15.30
C ASP A 147 -3.39 -0.10 14.51
N VAL A 148 -4.64 -0.56 14.47
CA VAL A 148 -5.74 0.18 13.82
C VAL A 148 -5.97 1.54 14.51
N ARG A 149 -5.89 1.61 15.83
CA ARG A 149 -5.98 2.87 16.58
C ARG A 149 -4.87 3.85 16.20
N ALA A 150 -3.64 3.36 16.12
CA ALA A 150 -2.50 4.19 15.74
C ALA A 150 -2.68 4.79 14.34
N ASP A 151 -3.15 3.98 13.38
CA ASP A 151 -3.42 4.43 12.02
C ASP A 151 -4.57 5.47 11.99
N VAL A 152 -5.67 5.20 12.70
CA VAL A 152 -6.80 6.15 12.81
C VAL A 152 -6.31 7.46 13.43
N ALA A 153 -5.55 7.41 14.53
CA ALA A 153 -5.03 8.59 15.20
C ALA A 153 -4.16 9.45 14.26
N ALA A 154 -3.30 8.80 13.45
CA ALA A 154 -2.47 9.48 12.48
C ALA A 154 -3.32 10.19 11.40
N GLN A 155 -4.36 9.54 10.88
CA GLN A 155 -5.24 10.14 9.87
C GLN A 155 -6.08 11.30 10.43
N VAL A 156 -6.60 11.14 11.66
CA VAL A 156 -7.34 12.21 12.35
C VAL A 156 -6.44 13.42 12.63
N ALA A 157 -5.19 13.18 13.08
CA ALA A 157 -4.19 14.23 13.27
C ALA A 157 -3.83 14.95 11.95
N ALA A 158 -3.86 14.23 10.83
CA ALA A 158 -3.68 14.80 9.48
C ALA A 158 -4.91 15.58 8.99
N GLY A 159 -6.04 15.55 9.72
CA GLY A 159 -7.24 16.35 9.43
C GLY A 159 -8.44 15.56 8.89
N ALA A 160 -8.37 14.24 8.80
CA ALA A 160 -9.50 13.41 8.41
C ALA A 160 -10.66 13.53 9.43
N ARG A 161 -11.88 13.61 8.92
CA ARG A 161 -13.12 13.67 9.70
C ARG A 161 -13.97 12.43 9.53
N GLU A 162 -13.66 11.65 8.51
CA GLU A 162 -14.28 10.38 8.19
C GLU A 162 -13.20 9.33 7.96
N ILE A 163 -13.34 8.17 8.56
CA ILE A 163 -12.44 7.02 8.38
C ILE A 163 -13.24 5.88 7.77
N VAL A 164 -12.85 5.47 6.59
CA VAL A 164 -13.41 4.30 5.90
C VAL A 164 -12.56 3.08 6.26
N LEU A 165 -13.11 2.21 7.10
CA LEU A 165 -12.45 0.95 7.46
C LEU A 165 -12.54 -0.04 6.29
N ILE A 166 -11.40 -0.48 5.78
CA ILE A 166 -11.34 -1.33 4.59
C ILE A 166 -10.66 -2.68 4.85
N ALA A 167 -11.13 -3.71 4.13
CA ALA A 167 -10.53 -5.04 4.08
C ALA A 167 -11.14 -5.84 2.91
N GLN A 168 -10.60 -7.04 2.63
CA GLN A 168 -11.22 -8.01 1.72
C GLN A 168 -12.44 -8.70 2.35
N ASP A 169 -12.50 -8.79 3.68
CA ASP A 169 -13.63 -9.31 4.46
C ASP A 169 -13.73 -8.59 5.81
N THR A 170 -14.26 -7.38 5.82
CA THR A 170 -14.38 -6.54 7.02
C THR A 170 -15.20 -7.20 8.14
N GLY A 171 -16.25 -7.96 7.78
CA GLY A 171 -17.16 -8.60 8.73
C GLY A 171 -16.51 -9.67 9.60
N ARG A 172 -15.32 -10.15 9.25
CA ARG A 172 -14.57 -11.15 10.01
C ARG A 172 -13.54 -10.58 10.99
N TRP A 173 -13.39 -9.27 11.04
CA TRP A 173 -12.37 -8.68 11.90
C TRP A 173 -12.46 -9.20 13.34
N GLY A 174 -11.32 -9.64 13.86
CA GLY A 174 -11.18 -10.17 15.20
C GLY A 174 -11.56 -11.65 15.38
N ALA A 175 -12.12 -12.30 14.34
CA ALA A 175 -12.51 -13.71 14.43
C ALA A 175 -11.31 -14.69 14.49
N ASP A 176 -10.14 -14.25 14.10
CA ASP A 176 -8.87 -14.99 14.07
C ASP A 176 -7.95 -14.68 15.26
N PHE A 177 -8.39 -13.85 16.22
CA PHE A 177 -7.66 -13.63 17.45
C PHE A 177 -7.84 -14.79 18.44
N ASP A 178 -6.86 -14.99 19.33
CA ASP A 178 -6.93 -15.99 20.40
C ASP A 178 -8.17 -15.75 21.31
N GLU A 179 -8.46 -14.49 21.60
CA GLU A 179 -9.73 -14.05 22.18
C GLU A 179 -10.57 -13.37 21.09
N PRO A 180 -11.55 -14.08 20.49
CA PRO A 180 -12.30 -13.56 19.38
C PRO A 180 -13.00 -12.24 19.68
N SER A 181 -12.92 -11.31 18.73
CA SER A 181 -13.59 -10.01 18.75
C SER A 181 -14.49 -9.84 17.52
N SER A 182 -15.02 -8.66 17.31
CA SER A 182 -15.91 -8.38 16.19
C SER A 182 -15.72 -6.97 15.62
N LEU A 183 -16.10 -6.77 14.36
CA LEU A 183 -16.15 -5.45 13.74
C LEU A 183 -16.97 -4.45 14.57
N ALA A 184 -18.08 -4.90 15.18
CA ALA A 184 -18.90 -4.04 16.04
C ALA A 184 -18.14 -3.56 17.28
N ALA A 185 -17.32 -4.43 17.90
CA ALA A 185 -16.47 -4.06 19.02
C ALA A 185 -15.36 -3.09 18.60
N LEU A 186 -14.74 -3.30 17.44
CA LEU A 186 -13.76 -2.38 16.85
C LEU A 186 -14.37 -0.99 16.66
N VAL A 187 -15.50 -0.90 15.95
CA VAL A 187 -16.14 0.38 15.66
C VAL A 187 -16.57 1.10 16.94
N ALA A 188 -17.10 0.37 17.94
CA ALA A 188 -17.47 0.94 19.21
C ALA A 188 -16.26 1.55 19.95
N ALA A 189 -15.13 0.83 19.99
CA ALA A 189 -13.91 1.32 20.62
C ALA A 189 -13.34 2.56 19.92
N LEU A 190 -13.33 2.56 18.58
CA LEU A 190 -12.86 3.71 17.79
C LEU A 190 -13.79 4.93 17.95
N ALA A 191 -15.11 4.72 17.93
CA ALA A 191 -16.09 5.81 18.11
C ALA A 191 -16.05 6.44 19.50
N GLU A 192 -15.74 5.66 20.55
CA GLU A 192 -15.54 6.18 21.89
C GLU A 192 -14.28 7.03 22.01
N GLU A 193 -13.18 6.59 21.36
CA GLU A 193 -11.88 7.28 21.41
C GLU A 193 -11.84 8.51 20.50
N PHE A 194 -12.51 8.46 19.36
CA PHE A 194 -12.54 9.54 18.36
C PHE A 194 -13.97 10.08 18.13
N PRO A 195 -14.61 10.73 19.12
CA PRO A 195 -16.03 11.09 19.08
C PRO A 195 -16.41 12.15 18.05
N GLN A 196 -15.42 12.77 17.38
CA GLN A 196 -15.63 13.76 16.32
C GLN A 196 -15.39 13.18 14.92
N THR A 197 -15.16 11.85 14.82
CA THR A 197 -14.84 11.16 13.58
C THR A 197 -15.97 10.23 13.18
N TRP A 198 -16.28 10.16 11.90
CA TRP A 198 -17.23 9.20 11.32
C TRP A 198 -16.50 7.93 10.90
N PHE A 199 -17.15 6.77 11.12
CA PHE A 199 -16.63 5.45 10.74
C PHE A 199 -17.59 4.70 9.84
#